data_8b08aafb31b261adc3a3768772f96d27
#
_entry.id   8b08aafb31b261adc3a3768772f96d27
#
_cell.length_a   1.000
_cell.length_b   1.000
_cell.length_c   1.000
_cell.angle_alpha   90.00
_cell.angle_beta   90.00
_cell.angle_gamma   90.00
#
_symmetry.space_group_name_H-M   'P 1'
#
loop_
_entity.id
_entity.type
_entity.pdbx_description
1 polymer ?
#
loop_
_entity_poly.entity_id
_entity_poly.type
_entity_poly.pdbx_seq_one_letter_code
_entity_poly.pdbx_strand_id
1 'polypeptide(L)'
;ITLDGPEYIHNCRRVAKDGSGTFQKVLHGITIMEEFCSQIHTYIRINVDKNNVDSIPMLLDTLKDLGISHSQVDFGITRDSTSACSSYKSNCLPEEYLPDILNELWKYSEANMFSKYPQPMRKWTYCGLFDEYSFTFSPLGELYKCWEMVGDNKHKMGYIKDDGTLTDVTFAYYDWLSIDPLKEPDCSDCKYLPICGGGCRMLSYRQTGTYHAAGCEKVKGV
;
A
#
# COMPACT_ATOMS: atom_id res chain seq x y z
N ILE A 1 10.66 5.32 3.36
CA ILE A 1 11.74 5.16 2.36
C ILE A 1 11.44 3.88 1.57
N THR A 2 11.76 3.83 0.25
CA THR A 2 11.54 2.61 -0.55
C THR A 2 12.87 2.00 -0.98
N LEU A 3 13.03 0.69 -0.75
CA LEU A 3 14.20 -0.09 -1.16
C LEU A 3 13.72 -1.48 -1.62
N ASP A 4 13.66 -1.72 -2.94
CA ASP A 4 12.91 -2.84 -3.53
C ASP A 4 13.70 -4.16 -3.66
N GLY A 5 14.89 -4.26 -3.09
CA GLY A 5 15.74 -5.45 -3.14
C GLY A 5 17.22 -5.10 -3.07
N PRO A 6 18.12 -6.07 -3.21
CA PRO A 6 19.55 -5.83 -3.36
C PRO A 6 19.87 -4.85 -4.49
N GLU A 7 21.08 -4.29 -4.51
CA GLU A 7 21.45 -3.20 -5.41
C GLU A 7 21.10 -3.44 -6.89
N TYR A 8 21.40 -4.63 -7.40
CA TYR A 8 21.13 -4.98 -8.80
C TYR A 8 19.64 -5.03 -9.13
N ILE A 9 18.77 -5.44 -8.17
CA ILE A 9 17.32 -5.43 -8.35
C ILE A 9 16.77 -4.01 -8.22
N HIS A 10 17.17 -3.31 -7.16
CA HIS A 10 16.68 -1.95 -6.90
C HIS A 10 17.02 -1.01 -8.06
N ASN A 11 18.25 -1.04 -8.54
CA ASN A 11 18.72 -0.16 -9.61
C ASN A 11 18.06 -0.43 -10.97
N CYS A 12 17.55 -1.65 -11.21
CA CYS A 12 16.72 -1.93 -12.40
C CYS A 12 15.33 -1.29 -12.31
N ARG A 13 14.85 -1.02 -11.10
CA ARG A 13 13.48 -0.54 -10.84
C ARG A 13 13.44 0.96 -10.61
N ARG A 14 14.47 1.50 -9.97
CA ARG A 14 14.53 2.90 -9.52
C ARG A 14 15.80 3.56 -10.05
N VAL A 15 15.65 4.07 -11.25
CA VAL A 15 16.72 4.71 -12.01
C VAL A 15 16.62 6.22 -11.81
N ALA A 16 17.75 6.89 -11.60
CA ALA A 16 17.82 8.35 -11.60
C ALA A 16 17.62 8.92 -13.02
N LYS A 17 17.36 10.23 -13.12
CA LYS A 17 17.14 10.88 -14.42
C LYS A 17 18.32 10.75 -15.40
N ASP A 18 19.52 10.62 -14.88
CA ASP A 18 20.76 10.42 -15.63
C ASP A 18 21.05 8.96 -15.99
N GLY A 19 20.12 8.04 -15.64
CA GLY A 19 20.29 6.60 -15.87
C GLY A 19 21.09 5.87 -14.79
N SER A 20 21.62 6.57 -13.78
CA SER A 20 22.37 5.94 -12.68
C SER A 20 21.44 5.22 -11.70
N GLY A 21 21.98 4.20 -10.99
CA GLY A 21 21.28 3.53 -9.91
C GLY A 21 21.09 4.44 -8.69
N THR A 22 20.05 4.15 -7.92
CA THR A 22 19.72 4.95 -6.71
C THR A 22 19.94 4.20 -5.41
N PHE A 23 20.29 2.91 -5.43
CA PHE A 23 20.44 2.07 -4.24
C PHE A 23 21.38 2.68 -3.20
N GLN A 24 22.61 3.05 -3.58
CA GLN A 24 23.62 3.56 -2.66
C GLN A 24 23.19 4.89 -2.04
N LYS A 25 22.52 5.77 -2.81
CA LYS A 25 21.99 7.05 -2.28
C LYS A 25 20.89 6.82 -1.26
N VAL A 26 19.99 5.89 -1.53
CA VAL A 26 18.90 5.53 -0.62
C VAL A 26 19.45 4.88 0.64
N LEU A 27 20.39 3.94 0.49
CA LEU A 27 21.03 3.26 1.61
C LEU A 27 21.77 4.24 2.52
N HIS A 28 22.55 5.16 1.95
CA HIS A 28 23.20 6.22 2.70
C HIS A 28 22.19 7.10 3.47
N GLY A 29 21.05 7.43 2.86
CA GLY A 29 19.97 8.13 3.56
C GLY A 29 19.43 7.34 4.75
N ILE A 30 19.23 6.02 4.61
CA ILE A 30 18.81 5.15 5.70
C ILE A 30 19.86 5.14 6.83
N THR A 31 21.14 5.03 6.49
CA THR A 31 22.24 5.05 7.48
C THR A 31 22.26 6.36 8.27
N ILE A 32 22.09 7.52 7.61
CA ILE A 32 21.98 8.82 8.29
C ILE A 32 20.78 8.85 9.25
N MET A 33 19.63 8.36 8.80
CA MET A 33 18.42 8.30 9.65
C MET A 33 18.65 7.41 10.87
N GLU A 34 19.31 6.28 10.69
CA GLU A 34 19.65 5.35 11.76
C GLU A 34 20.57 5.98 12.81
N GLU A 35 21.59 6.71 12.36
CA GLU A 35 22.63 7.29 13.22
C GLU A 35 22.19 8.58 13.93
N PHE A 36 21.50 9.48 13.22
CA PHE A 36 21.23 10.83 13.71
C PHE A 36 19.76 11.12 14.05
N CYS A 37 18.85 10.26 13.68
CA CYS A 37 17.42 10.53 13.76
C CYS A 37 16.65 9.49 14.58
N SER A 38 17.19 9.06 15.74
CA SER A 38 16.60 8.02 16.60
C SER A 38 15.17 8.30 17.07
N GLN A 39 14.70 9.55 17.01
CA GLN A 39 13.33 9.94 17.35
C GLN A 39 12.35 9.83 16.16
N ILE A 40 12.85 9.51 14.96
CA ILE A 40 12.04 9.40 13.75
C ILE A 40 11.79 7.92 13.49
N HIS A 41 10.49 7.55 13.42
CA HIS A 41 10.12 6.21 12.99
C HIS A 41 10.29 6.06 11.48
N THR A 42 11.30 5.31 11.08
CA THR A 42 11.61 5.05 9.67
C THR A 42 11.03 3.71 9.26
N TYR A 43 10.32 3.70 8.13
CA TYR A 43 9.83 2.49 7.48
C TYR A 43 10.53 2.30 6.15
N ILE A 44 11.15 1.12 5.97
CA ILE A 44 11.71 0.68 4.70
C ILE A 44 10.62 -0.11 3.98
N ARG A 45 10.00 0.51 2.99
CA ARG A 45 8.99 -0.12 2.15
C ARG A 45 9.65 -0.97 1.08
N ILE A 46 9.29 -2.23 0.98
CA ILE A 46 9.69 -3.15 -0.08
C ILE A 46 8.45 -3.47 -0.91
N ASN A 47 8.45 -3.07 -2.19
CA ASN A 47 7.37 -3.45 -3.11
C ASN A 47 7.68 -4.83 -3.70
N VAL A 48 6.90 -5.81 -3.31
CA VAL A 48 7.13 -7.24 -3.58
C VAL A 48 6.42 -7.68 -4.85
N ASP A 49 7.15 -8.32 -5.75
CA ASP A 49 6.63 -9.00 -6.93
C ASP A 49 7.46 -10.25 -7.28
N LYS A 50 7.18 -10.89 -8.42
CA LYS A 50 7.90 -12.09 -8.87
C LYS A 50 9.40 -11.89 -9.08
N ASN A 51 9.83 -10.66 -9.40
CA ASN A 51 11.22 -10.40 -9.77
C ASN A 51 12.13 -10.14 -8.56
N ASN A 52 11.56 -9.91 -7.37
CA ASN A 52 12.37 -9.61 -6.19
C ASN A 52 12.05 -10.46 -4.96
N VAL A 53 10.95 -11.18 -4.94
CA VAL A 53 10.51 -11.93 -3.75
C VAL A 53 11.63 -12.83 -3.19
N ASP A 54 12.32 -13.58 -4.02
CA ASP A 54 13.39 -14.49 -3.61
C ASP A 54 14.68 -13.79 -3.14
N SER A 55 14.84 -12.52 -3.51
CA SER A 55 16.04 -11.71 -3.14
C SER A 55 15.84 -10.82 -1.92
N ILE A 56 14.63 -10.73 -1.40
CA ILE A 56 14.32 -9.92 -0.21
C ILE A 56 15.11 -10.37 1.02
N PRO A 57 15.26 -11.67 1.34
CA PRO A 57 16.11 -12.10 2.44
C PRO A 57 17.54 -11.56 2.37
N MET A 58 18.17 -11.57 1.20
CA MET A 58 19.51 -11.01 0.97
C MET A 58 19.55 -9.50 1.27
N LEU A 59 18.49 -8.75 0.92
CA LEU A 59 18.40 -7.32 1.28
C LEU A 59 18.36 -7.16 2.80
N LEU A 60 17.52 -7.94 3.49
CA LEU A 60 17.38 -7.85 4.96
C LEU A 60 18.69 -8.21 5.66
N ASP A 61 19.41 -9.22 5.19
CA ASP A 61 20.75 -9.57 5.71
C ASP A 61 21.73 -8.40 5.49
N THR A 62 21.72 -7.79 4.32
CA THR A 62 22.57 -6.62 4.03
C THR A 62 22.27 -5.45 4.98
N LEU A 63 20.98 -5.15 5.23
CA LEU A 63 20.59 -4.09 6.15
C LEU A 63 21.04 -4.40 7.59
N LYS A 64 20.91 -5.65 8.02
CA LYS A 64 21.37 -6.12 9.33
C LYS A 64 22.87 -6.00 9.49
N ASP A 65 23.64 -6.43 8.49
CA ASP A 65 25.10 -6.36 8.50
C ASP A 65 25.62 -4.91 8.55
N LEU A 66 24.83 -3.97 8.03
CA LEU A 66 25.09 -2.52 8.13
C LEU A 66 24.65 -1.90 9.46
N GLY A 67 24.11 -2.69 10.38
CA GLY A 67 23.68 -2.22 11.69
C GLY A 67 22.36 -1.43 11.69
N ILE A 68 21.55 -1.54 10.63
CA ILE A 68 20.21 -0.92 10.58
C ILE A 68 19.30 -1.65 11.57
N SER A 69 18.86 -0.98 12.63
CA SER A 69 18.12 -1.60 13.74
C SER A 69 16.89 -0.82 14.22
N HIS A 70 16.82 0.50 13.98
CA HIS A 70 15.68 1.34 14.35
C HIS A 70 14.63 1.42 13.23
N SER A 71 15.03 1.16 11.99
CA SER A 71 14.14 1.18 10.85
C SER A 71 13.31 -0.10 10.80
N GLN A 72 12.00 0.05 10.60
CA GLN A 72 11.08 -1.08 10.40
C GLN A 72 10.93 -1.39 8.90
N VAL A 73 10.66 -2.66 8.58
CA VAL A 73 10.38 -3.09 7.21
C VAL A 73 8.87 -3.26 7.01
N ASP A 74 8.36 -2.83 5.87
CA ASP A 74 6.99 -3.04 5.43
C ASP A 74 6.95 -3.63 4.02
N PHE A 75 6.18 -4.71 3.85
CA PHE A 75 6.02 -5.38 2.57
C PHE A 75 4.74 -4.94 1.86
N GLY A 76 4.88 -4.35 0.70
CA GLY A 76 3.77 -3.98 -0.16
C GLY A 76 3.69 -4.84 -1.41
N ILE A 77 2.62 -5.58 -1.56
CA ILE A 77 2.42 -6.39 -2.76
C ILE A 77 2.16 -5.47 -3.96
N THR A 78 2.96 -5.64 -5.00
CA THR A 78 2.73 -4.95 -6.27
C THR A 78 1.54 -5.58 -6.98
N ARG A 79 0.63 -4.73 -7.47
CA ARG A 79 -0.59 -5.13 -8.15
C ARG A 79 -0.79 -4.37 -9.45
N ASP A 80 -1.43 -5.04 -10.39
CA ASP A 80 -2.00 -4.42 -11.58
C ASP A 80 -3.35 -3.80 -11.21
N SER A 81 -3.31 -2.61 -10.60
CA SER A 81 -4.50 -1.96 -10.05
C SER A 81 -5.07 -0.87 -10.94
N THR A 82 -4.32 -0.41 -11.93
CA THR A 82 -4.76 0.67 -12.84
C THR A 82 -4.39 0.35 -14.29
N SER A 83 -5.04 1.00 -15.25
CA SER A 83 -4.70 0.88 -16.67
C SER A 83 -3.26 1.29 -16.98
N ALA A 84 -2.67 2.19 -16.18
CA ALA A 84 -1.27 2.56 -16.27
C ALA A 84 -0.31 1.42 -15.89
N CYS A 85 -0.77 0.45 -15.11
CA CYS A 85 0.00 -0.71 -14.65
C CYS A 85 -0.25 -1.97 -15.49
N SER A 86 -1.05 -1.91 -16.55
CA SER A 86 -1.45 -3.09 -17.35
C SER A 86 -0.27 -3.88 -17.94
N SER A 87 0.84 -3.20 -18.24
CA SER A 87 2.09 -3.84 -18.67
C SER A 87 2.82 -4.59 -17.54
N TYR A 88 2.44 -4.37 -16.28
CA TYR A 88 3.08 -4.96 -15.11
C TYR A 88 2.43 -6.26 -14.63
N LYS A 89 1.30 -6.63 -15.20
CA LYS A 89 0.51 -7.80 -14.79
C LYS A 89 1.30 -9.11 -14.73
N SER A 90 2.23 -9.31 -15.67
CA SER A 90 3.10 -10.50 -15.73
C SER A 90 4.02 -10.63 -14.52
N ASN A 91 4.33 -9.51 -13.85
CA ASN A 91 5.24 -9.44 -12.72
C ASN A 91 4.51 -9.57 -11.37
N CYS A 92 3.18 -9.44 -11.34
CA CYS A 92 2.40 -9.61 -10.11
C CYS A 92 2.44 -11.06 -9.62
N LEU A 93 2.57 -11.22 -8.32
CA LEU A 93 2.45 -12.52 -7.67
C LEU A 93 1.00 -13.04 -7.77
N PRO A 94 0.79 -14.35 -8.00
CA PRO A 94 -0.55 -14.94 -7.94
C PRO A 94 -1.16 -14.76 -6.55
N GLU A 95 -2.44 -14.37 -6.50
CA GLU A 95 -3.12 -14.08 -5.22
C GLU A 95 -3.18 -15.30 -4.29
N GLU A 96 -3.26 -16.48 -4.84
CA GLU A 96 -3.32 -17.76 -4.09
C GLU A 96 -2.07 -18.03 -3.25
N TYR A 97 -0.88 -17.54 -3.66
CA TYR A 97 0.38 -17.73 -2.93
C TYR A 97 0.75 -16.57 -2.03
N LEU A 98 0.03 -15.45 -2.10
CA LEU A 98 0.36 -14.26 -1.31
C LEU A 98 0.37 -14.49 0.20
N PRO A 99 -0.56 -15.27 0.79
CA PRO A 99 -0.53 -15.52 2.23
C PRO A 99 0.75 -16.21 2.68
N ASP A 100 1.15 -17.27 1.97
CA ASP A 100 2.35 -18.04 2.33
C ASP A 100 3.62 -17.21 2.15
N ILE A 101 3.73 -16.51 1.03
CA ILE A 101 4.87 -15.61 0.74
C ILE A 101 4.98 -14.52 1.81
N LEU A 102 3.89 -13.84 2.14
CA LEU A 102 3.90 -12.79 3.16
C LEU A 102 4.24 -13.35 4.54
N ASN A 103 3.70 -14.51 4.88
CA ASN A 103 3.99 -15.20 6.14
C ASN A 103 5.50 -15.50 6.28
N GLU A 104 6.13 -16.01 5.24
CA GLU A 104 7.57 -16.28 5.23
C GLU A 104 8.40 -15.01 5.33
N LEU A 105 8.07 -13.98 4.55
CA LEU A 105 8.77 -12.70 4.59
C LEU A 105 8.64 -12.02 5.97
N TRP A 106 7.47 -12.04 6.60
CA TRP A 106 7.27 -11.48 7.93
C TRP A 106 8.03 -12.26 9.00
N LYS A 107 8.04 -13.60 8.95
CA LYS A 107 8.83 -14.44 9.86
C LYS A 107 10.33 -14.13 9.73
N TYR A 108 10.82 -14.02 8.50
CA TYR A 108 12.22 -13.68 8.24
C TYR A 108 12.58 -12.28 8.76
N SER A 109 11.70 -11.30 8.53
CA SER A 109 11.86 -9.93 9.02
C SER A 109 11.89 -9.89 10.56
N GLU A 110 10.99 -10.59 11.23
CA GLU A 110 10.93 -10.68 12.70
C GLU A 110 12.18 -11.36 13.28
N ALA A 111 12.63 -12.45 12.68
CA ALA A 111 13.85 -13.17 13.09
C ALA A 111 15.11 -12.29 12.94
N ASN A 112 15.10 -11.31 12.04
CA ASN A 112 16.15 -10.32 11.85
C ASN A 112 15.88 -8.98 12.56
N MET A 113 14.87 -8.91 13.42
CA MET A 113 14.51 -7.77 14.28
C MET A 113 14.09 -6.48 13.56
N PHE A 114 13.71 -6.55 12.27
CA PHE A 114 13.24 -5.38 11.51
C PHE A 114 11.79 -5.01 11.78
N SER A 115 10.94 -6.02 12.01
CA SER A 115 9.52 -5.79 12.27
C SER A 115 8.94 -6.94 13.04
N LYS A 116 8.00 -6.67 13.92
CA LYS A 116 7.20 -7.73 14.53
C LYS A 116 6.27 -8.32 13.47
N TYR A 117 6.01 -9.61 13.58
CA TYR A 117 4.99 -10.28 12.78
C TYR A 117 3.65 -9.53 12.93
N PRO A 118 2.96 -9.16 11.83
CA PRO A 118 1.72 -8.40 11.93
C PRO A 118 0.67 -9.17 12.74
N GLN A 119 0.14 -8.50 13.74
CA GLN A 119 -0.98 -9.04 14.51
C GLN A 119 -2.30 -8.49 13.96
N PRO A 120 -3.34 -9.32 13.86
CA PRO A 120 -4.66 -8.84 13.49
C PRO A 120 -5.14 -7.78 14.48
N MET A 121 -5.41 -6.58 14.00
CA MET A 121 -5.96 -5.50 14.81
C MET A 121 -7.38 -5.18 14.37
N ARG A 122 -8.24 -4.86 15.37
CA ARG A 122 -9.60 -4.40 15.07
C ARG A 122 -9.54 -3.12 14.23
N LYS A 123 -10.25 -3.13 13.11
CA LYS A 123 -10.49 -1.94 12.29
C LYS A 123 -11.84 -1.32 12.63
N TRP A 124 -11.88 0.00 12.67
CA TRP A 124 -13.10 0.77 12.86
C TRP A 124 -13.72 1.21 11.54
N THR A 125 -12.92 1.23 10.48
CA THR A 125 -13.32 1.58 9.13
C THR A 125 -12.63 0.66 8.12
N TYR A 126 -13.16 0.59 6.89
CA TYR A 126 -12.56 -0.18 5.81
C TYR A 126 -11.30 0.50 5.22
N CYS A 127 -11.21 1.82 5.31
CA CYS A 127 -10.10 2.59 4.73
C CYS A 127 -9.88 3.90 5.50
N GLY A 128 -8.63 4.38 5.57
CA GLY A 128 -8.33 5.69 6.16
C GLY A 128 -8.93 6.87 5.40
N LEU A 129 -9.31 6.68 4.13
CA LEU A 129 -9.98 7.71 3.32
C LEU A 129 -11.53 7.63 3.39
N PHE A 130 -12.07 6.87 4.33
CA PHE A 130 -13.51 6.83 4.60
C PHE A 130 -14.05 8.15 5.15
N ASP A 131 -13.28 8.82 5.97
CA ASP A 131 -13.65 10.06 6.64
C ASP A 131 -14.10 11.15 5.65
N GLU A 132 -15.09 11.95 6.06
CA GLU A 132 -15.68 13.01 5.24
C GLU A 132 -14.63 13.98 4.68
N TYR A 133 -13.63 14.34 5.49
CA TYR A 133 -12.59 15.31 5.12
C TYR A 133 -11.27 14.69 4.67
N SER A 134 -11.19 13.38 4.55
CA SER A 134 -10.00 12.69 4.06
C SER A 134 -10.03 12.55 2.54
N PHE A 135 -9.06 13.16 1.84
CA PHE A 135 -8.99 13.17 0.39
C PHE A 135 -7.58 12.92 -0.14
N THR A 136 -7.53 12.40 -1.36
CA THR A 136 -6.37 12.46 -2.24
C THR A 136 -6.57 13.61 -3.23
N PHE A 137 -5.57 14.47 -3.37
CA PHE A 137 -5.62 15.66 -4.22
C PHE A 137 -4.86 15.41 -5.51
N SER A 138 -5.43 15.82 -6.67
CA SER A 138 -4.66 15.96 -7.89
C SER A 138 -3.93 17.30 -7.94
N PRO A 139 -2.91 17.48 -8.80
CA PRO A 139 -2.26 18.77 -9.01
C PRO A 139 -3.20 19.87 -9.51
N LEU A 140 -4.39 19.53 -9.98
CA LEU A 140 -5.41 20.45 -10.49
C LEU A 140 -6.47 20.81 -9.44
N GLY A 141 -6.26 20.41 -8.17
CA GLY A 141 -7.22 20.66 -7.09
C GLY A 141 -8.45 19.73 -7.10
N GLU A 142 -8.45 18.69 -7.92
CA GLU A 142 -9.50 17.67 -7.92
C GLU A 142 -9.39 16.78 -6.70
N LEU A 143 -10.51 16.37 -6.15
CA LEU A 143 -10.63 15.54 -4.96
C LEU A 143 -11.02 14.11 -5.30
N TYR A 144 -10.34 13.15 -4.68
CA TYR A 144 -10.60 11.72 -4.81
C TYR A 144 -10.56 11.03 -3.43
N LYS A 145 -11.23 9.90 -3.29
CA LYS A 145 -11.20 9.07 -2.08
C LYS A 145 -10.16 7.93 -2.13
N CYS A 146 -9.40 7.85 -3.21
CA CYS A 146 -8.30 6.87 -3.34
C CYS A 146 -7.28 7.39 -4.37
N TRP A 147 -6.00 7.15 -4.13
CA TRP A 147 -4.96 7.50 -5.11
C TRP A 147 -5.11 6.73 -6.44
N GLU A 148 -5.71 5.52 -6.41
CA GLU A 148 -5.99 4.74 -7.62
C GLU A 148 -7.10 5.34 -8.51
N MET A 149 -7.82 6.31 -7.99
CA MET A 149 -8.90 7.03 -8.72
C MET A 149 -8.40 8.29 -9.42
N VAL A 150 -7.21 8.80 -9.05
CA VAL A 150 -6.72 10.08 -9.56
C VAL A 150 -6.61 10.07 -11.07
N GLY A 151 -7.24 11.07 -11.71
CA GLY A 151 -7.30 11.20 -13.17
C GLY A 151 -8.50 10.53 -13.85
N ASP A 152 -9.31 9.75 -13.13
CA ASP A 152 -10.57 9.20 -13.65
C ASP A 152 -11.76 10.05 -13.17
N ASN A 153 -12.38 10.77 -14.13
CA ASN A 153 -13.52 11.66 -13.86
C ASN A 153 -14.72 10.94 -13.22
N LYS A 154 -14.87 9.62 -13.41
CA LYS A 154 -15.97 8.86 -12.79
C LYS A 154 -15.87 8.83 -11.27
N HIS A 155 -14.65 8.93 -10.74
CA HIS A 155 -14.34 8.83 -9.32
C HIS A 155 -14.04 10.17 -8.68
N LYS A 156 -14.16 11.26 -9.45
CA LYS A 156 -13.92 12.60 -8.91
C LYS A 156 -15.02 12.98 -7.94
N MET A 157 -14.62 13.42 -6.74
CA MET A 157 -15.50 13.78 -5.63
C MET A 157 -15.89 15.25 -5.64
N GLY A 158 -15.11 16.11 -6.28
CA GLY A 158 -15.29 17.56 -6.35
C GLY A 158 -13.95 18.26 -6.52
N TYR A 159 -13.88 19.49 -6.10
CA TYR A 159 -12.67 20.31 -6.10
C TYR A 159 -12.46 20.99 -4.74
N ILE A 160 -11.22 21.38 -4.45
CA ILE A 160 -10.88 22.25 -3.34
C ILE A 160 -10.53 23.64 -3.88
N LYS A 161 -11.01 24.69 -3.22
CA LYS A 161 -10.63 26.07 -3.47
C LYS A 161 -9.40 26.48 -2.66
N ASP A 162 -8.81 27.62 -2.99
CA ASP A 162 -7.62 28.16 -2.29
C ASP A 162 -7.89 28.44 -0.80
N ASP A 163 -9.13 28.70 -0.41
CA ASP A 163 -9.56 28.90 0.98
C ASP A 163 -9.83 27.57 1.73
N GLY A 164 -9.62 26.42 1.08
CA GLY A 164 -9.85 25.09 1.65
C GLY A 164 -11.31 24.62 1.58
N THR A 165 -12.22 25.37 0.99
CA THR A 165 -13.62 24.95 0.85
C THR A 165 -13.81 23.97 -0.29
N LEU A 166 -14.71 23.00 -0.09
CA LEU A 166 -15.11 22.06 -1.13
C LEU A 166 -16.09 22.71 -2.10
N THR A 167 -15.93 22.44 -3.40
CA THR A 167 -16.84 22.90 -4.43
C THR A 167 -17.12 21.82 -5.46
N ASP A 168 -18.20 21.96 -6.21
CA ASP A 168 -18.62 21.04 -7.26
C ASP A 168 -18.63 19.56 -6.81
N VAL A 169 -19.11 19.35 -5.58
CA VAL A 169 -19.20 18.04 -4.97
C VAL A 169 -20.12 17.16 -5.81
N THR A 170 -19.62 15.99 -6.19
CA THR A 170 -20.29 15.06 -7.08
C THR A 170 -21.13 14.02 -6.33
N PHE A 171 -21.97 13.28 -7.07
CA PHE A 171 -22.69 12.13 -6.51
C PHE A 171 -21.71 11.07 -5.94
N ALA A 172 -20.56 10.87 -6.57
CA ALA A 172 -19.57 9.88 -6.14
C ALA A 172 -19.07 10.11 -4.70
N TYR A 173 -19.03 11.36 -4.24
CA TYR A 173 -18.68 11.68 -2.85
C TYR A 173 -19.71 11.15 -1.86
N TYR A 174 -21.00 11.39 -2.11
CA TYR A 174 -22.08 10.91 -1.24
C TYR A 174 -22.24 9.40 -1.32
N ASP A 175 -22.07 8.82 -2.49
CA ASP A 175 -22.07 7.37 -2.71
C ASP A 175 -20.95 6.71 -1.87
N TRP A 176 -19.74 7.27 -1.89
CA TRP A 176 -18.63 6.79 -1.06
C TRP A 176 -18.92 6.87 0.44
N LEU A 177 -19.48 7.99 0.93
CA LEU A 177 -19.80 8.17 2.34
C LEU A 177 -20.97 7.28 2.82
N SER A 178 -21.79 6.79 1.90
CA SER A 178 -22.92 5.91 2.21
C SER A 178 -22.53 4.43 2.36
N ILE A 179 -21.27 4.08 2.12
CA ILE A 179 -20.77 2.70 2.24
C ILE A 179 -20.88 2.21 3.68
N ASP A 180 -21.58 1.10 3.87
CA ASP A 180 -21.73 0.45 5.17
C ASP A 180 -21.50 -1.06 5.05
N PRO A 181 -20.31 -1.55 5.44
CA PRO A 181 -19.98 -2.98 5.36
C PRO A 181 -20.92 -3.89 6.16
N LEU A 182 -21.58 -3.36 7.19
CA LEU A 182 -22.54 -4.14 7.97
C LEU A 182 -23.84 -4.44 7.22
N LYS A 183 -24.12 -3.68 6.16
CA LYS A 183 -25.28 -3.89 5.29
C LYS A 183 -24.96 -4.72 4.04
N GLU A 184 -23.69 -5.03 3.82
CA GLU A 184 -23.27 -5.83 2.67
C GLU A 184 -23.41 -7.32 3.00
N PRO A 185 -24.16 -8.11 2.18
CA PRO A 185 -24.47 -9.52 2.49
C PRO A 185 -23.21 -10.37 2.74
N ASP A 186 -22.15 -10.15 1.97
CA ASP A 186 -20.89 -10.91 2.10
C ASP A 186 -20.06 -10.52 3.33
N CYS A 187 -20.37 -9.37 3.95
CA CYS A 187 -19.62 -8.82 5.07
C CYS A 187 -20.36 -8.95 6.39
N SER A 188 -21.71 -8.83 6.42
CA SER A 188 -22.50 -8.76 7.65
C SER A 188 -22.26 -9.94 8.59
N ASP A 189 -22.16 -11.15 8.06
CA ASP A 189 -21.91 -12.38 8.81
C ASP A 189 -20.45 -12.88 8.72
N CYS A 190 -19.55 -12.07 8.17
CA CYS A 190 -18.17 -12.49 7.98
C CYS A 190 -17.36 -12.39 9.26
N LYS A 191 -16.80 -13.51 9.73
CA LYS A 191 -15.95 -13.57 10.93
C LYS A 191 -14.70 -12.68 10.85
N TYR A 192 -14.26 -12.31 9.66
CA TYR A 192 -13.10 -11.43 9.45
C TYR A 192 -13.47 -9.94 9.43
N LEU A 193 -14.75 -9.57 9.42
CA LEU A 193 -15.16 -8.17 9.35
C LEU A 193 -14.48 -7.29 10.42
N PRO A 194 -14.31 -7.71 11.67
CA PRO A 194 -13.67 -6.88 12.69
C PRO A 194 -12.21 -6.50 12.40
N ILE A 195 -11.51 -7.31 11.64
CA ILE A 195 -10.09 -7.07 11.27
C ILE A 195 -9.93 -6.62 9.81
N CYS A 196 -10.92 -6.87 8.97
CA CYS A 196 -10.94 -6.49 7.55
C CYS A 196 -11.58 -5.12 7.32
N GLY A 197 -12.66 -4.80 8.05
CA GLY A 197 -13.46 -3.60 7.86
C GLY A 197 -14.27 -3.56 6.57
N GLY A 198 -14.43 -4.68 5.83
CA GLY A 198 -15.13 -4.74 4.55
C GLY A 198 -14.22 -4.70 3.32
N GLY A 199 -12.89 -4.58 3.51
CA GLY A 199 -11.90 -4.70 2.45
C GLY A 199 -11.66 -3.42 1.63
N CYS A 200 -11.06 -3.59 0.46
CA CYS A 200 -10.71 -2.48 -0.43
C CYS A 200 -11.85 -2.09 -1.36
N ARG A 201 -12.31 -0.84 -1.29
CA ARG A 201 -13.44 -0.35 -2.11
C ARG A 201 -13.10 -0.23 -3.60
N MET A 202 -11.84 0.02 -3.95
CA MET A 202 -11.42 -0.02 -5.35
C MET A 202 -11.38 -1.42 -5.92
N LEU A 203 -11.00 -2.41 -5.11
CA LEU A 203 -11.09 -3.81 -5.51
C LEU A 203 -12.55 -4.21 -5.75
N SER A 204 -13.45 -3.84 -4.82
CA SER A 204 -14.89 -4.02 -5.00
C SER A 204 -15.37 -3.42 -6.33
N TYR A 205 -15.06 -2.15 -6.58
CA TYR A 205 -15.47 -1.45 -7.79
C TYR A 205 -14.94 -2.13 -9.07
N ARG A 206 -13.69 -2.56 -9.08
CA ARG A 206 -13.12 -3.26 -10.25
C ARG A 206 -13.79 -4.61 -10.52
N GLN A 207 -14.21 -5.30 -9.49
CA GLN A 207 -14.82 -6.62 -9.61
C GLN A 207 -16.31 -6.56 -9.92
N THR A 208 -17.03 -5.57 -9.40
CA THR A 208 -18.49 -5.54 -9.40
C THR A 208 -19.09 -4.27 -10.01
N GLY A 209 -18.30 -3.23 -10.26
CA GLY A 209 -18.78 -1.93 -10.73
C GLY A 209 -19.37 -1.04 -9.64
N THR A 210 -19.31 -1.46 -8.36
CA THR A 210 -19.82 -0.67 -7.23
C THR A 210 -18.87 -0.68 -6.04
N TYR A 211 -18.90 0.36 -5.20
CA TYR A 211 -18.20 0.40 -3.94
C TYR A 211 -18.93 -0.35 -2.82
N HIS A 212 -20.20 -0.72 -3.02
CA HIS A 212 -21.09 -1.32 -2.03
C HIS A 212 -21.07 -2.85 -2.03
N ALA A 213 -19.98 -3.46 -2.50
CA ALA A 213 -19.77 -4.89 -2.41
C ALA A 213 -18.50 -5.21 -1.62
N ALA A 214 -18.35 -6.44 -1.16
CA ALA A 214 -17.16 -6.86 -0.44
C ALA A 214 -15.90 -6.78 -1.30
N GLY A 215 -14.92 -5.98 -0.87
CA GLY A 215 -13.59 -5.91 -1.49
C GLY A 215 -12.62 -6.86 -0.79
N CYS A 216 -12.90 -8.17 -0.84
CA CYS A 216 -12.11 -9.18 -0.13
C CYS A 216 -10.69 -9.25 -0.66
N GLU A 217 -9.74 -8.77 0.13
CA GLU A 217 -8.31 -8.89 -0.10
C GLU A 217 -7.68 -9.78 0.97
N LYS A 218 -6.43 -10.06 0.85
CA LYS A 218 -5.41 -10.58 1.78
C LYS A 218 -5.85 -11.24 3.10
N VAL A 219 -6.91 -10.74 3.76
CA VAL A 219 -7.29 -11.11 5.14
C VAL A 219 -7.81 -12.54 5.24
N LYS A 220 -8.35 -13.11 4.16
CA LYS A 220 -8.88 -14.49 4.18
C LYS A 220 -7.80 -15.55 4.05
N GLY A 221 -6.57 -15.15 3.80
CA GLY A 221 -5.44 -16.05 3.62
C GLY A 221 -4.30 -15.87 4.63
N VAL A 222 -4.45 -14.96 5.60
CA VAL A 222 -3.43 -14.71 6.64
C VAL A 222 -3.95 -15.15 7.99
#